data_96a45a92dbfac4b5e82a6a96e203b268
#
_entry.id   96a45a92dbfac4b5e82a6a96e203b268
#
_cell.length_a   1.000
_cell.length_b   1.000
_cell.length_c   1.000
_cell.angle_alpha   90.00
_cell.angle_beta   90.00
_cell.angle_gamma   90.00
#
_symmetry.space_group_name_H-M   'P 1'
#
loop_
_entity.id
_entity.type
_entity.pdbx_description
1 polymer ?
#
loop_
_entity_poly.entity_id
_entity_poly.type
_entity_poly.pdbx_seq_one_letter_code
_entity_poly.pdbx_strand_id
1 'polypeptide(L)'
;LDVRIKGDHLHNWHVYMGWTIVKNSDNWWVFALGNNDKNLIPSQVKVYPGVNPHEINSRIKKGVKPKPYELIDDAPIPNLQMTRSDTFFVPLILVEFPDVSAIYEQSQLDSMMNQKGYTHLNYENTGSFRDYYQEISYGQFLPKSDVSEWFTAPFNHDYYGYNNGYQRVRQLVRDMVDSLEISGFDWMKYDNDGDGYVDALTLIHQGPGAEEGDQTNIWSHKWSLGNLAVTYDGVTIDSYNMNPEIQNGNIVAIGVLAHEFGHSLGLPDLYDTDYSSTGAGKLSLMASGSWGTSGNTPWYPSSM
;
A
#
# COMPACT_ATOMS: atom_id res chain seq x y z
N LEU A 1 4.37 -25.58 -0.85
CA LEU A 1 5.27 -24.86 -1.78
C LEU A 1 5.64 -23.52 -1.14
N ASP A 2 6.93 -23.15 -1.14
CA ASP A 2 7.38 -21.81 -0.75
C ASP A 2 7.17 -20.88 -1.97
N VAL A 3 5.94 -20.39 -2.12
CA VAL A 3 5.57 -19.46 -3.19
C VAL A 3 5.77 -18.04 -2.67
N ARG A 4 6.46 -17.22 -3.44
CA ARG A 4 6.72 -15.82 -3.12
C ARG A 4 6.07 -14.93 -4.16
N ILE A 5 5.56 -13.79 -3.73
CA ILE A 5 5.15 -12.71 -4.62
C ILE A 5 6.36 -11.82 -4.89
N LYS A 6 6.46 -11.35 -6.12
CA LYS A 6 7.39 -10.31 -6.57
C LYS A 6 6.63 -9.24 -7.29
N GLY A 7 7.15 -8.02 -7.21
CA GLY A 7 6.51 -6.86 -7.81
C GLY A 7 5.91 -5.93 -6.75
N ASP A 8 4.99 -5.14 -7.19
CA ASP A 8 4.27 -4.13 -6.44
C ASP A 8 2.76 -4.25 -6.68
N HIS A 9 1.97 -3.32 -6.17
CA HIS A 9 0.52 -3.31 -6.31
C HIS A 9 0.03 -3.17 -7.77
N LEU A 10 0.85 -2.62 -8.68
CA LEU A 10 0.52 -2.47 -10.09
C LEU A 10 1.00 -3.63 -10.94
N HIS A 11 2.12 -4.22 -10.56
CA HIS A 11 2.82 -5.20 -11.36
C HIS A 11 3.43 -6.27 -10.48
N ASN A 12 2.73 -7.39 -10.27
CA ASN A 12 3.21 -8.49 -9.44
C ASN A 12 2.99 -9.87 -10.08
N TRP A 13 3.73 -10.85 -9.60
CA TRP A 13 3.64 -12.24 -10.05
C TRP A 13 4.19 -13.20 -9.00
N HIS A 14 3.73 -14.44 -9.07
CA HIS A 14 4.18 -15.47 -8.16
C HIS A 14 5.43 -16.17 -8.66
N VAL A 15 6.33 -16.51 -7.74
CA VAL A 15 7.59 -17.17 -8.04
C VAL A 15 7.81 -18.35 -7.11
N TYR A 16 8.25 -19.48 -7.67
CA TYR A 16 8.72 -20.66 -6.96
C TYR A 16 10.13 -21.02 -7.41
N MET A 17 11.12 -21.00 -6.50
CA MET A 17 12.54 -21.28 -6.80
C MET A 17 13.10 -20.48 -8.00
N GLY A 18 12.67 -19.24 -8.18
CA GLY A 18 13.10 -18.37 -9.28
C GLY A 18 12.38 -18.59 -10.62
N TRP A 19 11.39 -19.47 -10.66
CA TRP A 19 10.52 -19.68 -11.82
C TRP A 19 9.19 -18.98 -11.60
N THR A 20 8.73 -18.26 -12.59
CA THR A 20 7.40 -17.65 -12.57
C THR A 20 6.33 -18.73 -12.69
N ILE A 21 5.35 -18.65 -11.81
CA ILE A 21 4.22 -19.58 -11.73
C ILE A 21 2.91 -18.83 -11.82
N VAL A 22 1.88 -19.50 -12.31
CA VAL A 22 0.54 -18.96 -12.46
C VAL A 22 -0.50 -20.05 -12.21
N LYS A 23 -1.69 -19.72 -11.75
CA LYS A 23 -2.77 -20.69 -11.66
C LYS A 23 -3.39 -20.95 -13.04
N ASN A 24 -3.59 -22.22 -13.36
CA ASN A 24 -4.32 -22.63 -14.56
C ASN A 24 -5.84 -22.66 -14.32
N SER A 25 -6.62 -23.00 -15.34
CA SER A 25 -8.09 -23.10 -15.26
C SER A 25 -8.61 -24.07 -14.17
N ASP A 26 -7.80 -25.04 -13.78
CA ASP A 26 -8.12 -26.03 -12.75
C ASP A 26 -7.62 -25.61 -11.36
N ASN A 27 -7.19 -24.36 -11.21
CA ASN A 27 -6.65 -23.77 -9.99
C ASN A 27 -5.34 -24.41 -9.48
N TRP A 28 -4.58 -25.10 -10.37
CA TRP A 28 -3.26 -25.63 -10.04
C TRP A 28 -2.15 -24.64 -10.35
N TRP A 29 -1.14 -24.57 -9.48
CA TRP A 29 0.08 -23.87 -9.79
C TRP A 29 0.84 -24.59 -10.92
N VAL A 30 1.08 -23.87 -12.01
CA VAL A 30 1.86 -24.30 -13.17
C VAL A 30 2.92 -23.26 -13.50
N PHE A 31 4.00 -23.67 -14.15
CA PHE A 31 5.03 -22.72 -14.60
C PHE A 31 4.52 -21.90 -15.79
N ALA A 32 4.95 -20.64 -15.86
CA ALA A 32 4.61 -19.75 -16.95
C ALA A 32 5.49 -19.99 -18.18
N LEU A 33 4.88 -19.98 -19.37
CA LEU A 33 5.58 -20.05 -20.67
C LEU A 33 6.10 -18.69 -21.14
N GLY A 34 5.41 -17.62 -20.77
CA GLY A 34 5.63 -16.26 -21.23
C GLY A 34 4.49 -15.38 -20.78
N ASN A 35 4.33 -14.24 -21.43
CA ASN A 35 3.17 -13.36 -21.26
C ASN A 35 2.50 -13.05 -22.60
N ASN A 36 1.22 -12.71 -22.56
CA ASN A 36 0.48 -12.08 -23.64
C ASN A 36 -0.12 -10.78 -23.08
N ASP A 37 0.38 -9.67 -23.56
CA ASP A 37 0.03 -8.34 -23.05
C ASP A 37 0.05 -8.25 -21.50
N LYS A 38 -1.09 -8.41 -20.82
CA LYS A 38 -1.20 -8.25 -19.36
C LYS A 38 -1.12 -9.56 -18.58
N ASN A 39 -1.26 -10.72 -19.24
CA ASN A 39 -1.41 -12.00 -18.55
C ASN A 39 -0.23 -12.93 -18.76
N LEU A 40 0.13 -13.68 -17.72
CA LEU A 40 1.04 -14.81 -17.83
C LEU A 40 0.35 -15.98 -18.53
N ILE A 41 1.07 -16.64 -19.43
CA ILE A 41 0.59 -17.80 -20.19
C ILE A 41 0.91 -19.07 -19.37
N PRO A 42 -0.09 -19.82 -18.87
CA PRO A 42 0.17 -21.05 -18.12
C PRO A 42 0.73 -22.16 -19.02
N SER A 43 1.67 -22.94 -18.51
CA SER A 43 2.08 -24.19 -19.13
C SER A 43 1.21 -25.36 -18.63
N GLN A 44 1.48 -26.57 -19.17
CA GLN A 44 0.90 -27.80 -18.65
C GLN A 44 1.75 -28.43 -17.52
N VAL A 45 2.88 -27.81 -17.18
CA VAL A 45 3.83 -28.35 -16.19
C VAL A 45 3.45 -27.87 -14.80
N LYS A 46 2.92 -28.74 -13.97
CA LYS A 46 2.57 -28.45 -12.58
C LYS A 46 3.80 -28.22 -11.72
N VAL A 47 3.65 -27.39 -10.70
CA VAL A 47 4.72 -27.05 -9.75
C VAL A 47 4.79 -28.12 -8.65
N TYR A 48 5.93 -28.79 -8.56
CA TYR A 48 6.25 -29.75 -7.48
C TYR A 48 7.67 -29.50 -6.97
N PRO A 49 7.99 -29.85 -5.71
CA PRO A 49 9.35 -29.82 -5.22
C PRO A 49 10.30 -30.66 -6.08
N GLY A 50 11.45 -30.08 -6.42
CA GLY A 50 12.51 -30.77 -7.19
C GLY A 50 12.31 -30.83 -8.72
N VAL A 51 11.19 -30.27 -9.23
CA VAL A 51 10.98 -30.22 -10.69
C VAL A 51 11.83 -29.11 -11.31
N ASN A 52 12.61 -29.48 -12.35
CA ASN A 52 13.18 -28.50 -13.28
C ASN A 52 12.24 -28.37 -14.50
N PRO A 53 11.43 -27.31 -14.58
CA PRO A 53 10.43 -27.22 -15.62
C PRO A 53 10.99 -27.06 -17.02
N HIS A 54 12.22 -26.55 -17.16
CA HIS A 54 12.89 -26.39 -18.46
C HIS A 54 13.26 -27.74 -19.10
N GLU A 55 13.58 -28.74 -18.30
CA GLU A 55 13.84 -30.10 -18.79
C GLU A 55 12.59 -30.79 -19.35
N ILE A 56 11.40 -30.44 -18.78
CA ILE A 56 10.12 -30.98 -19.25
C ILE A 56 9.62 -30.20 -20.46
N ASN A 57 9.79 -28.88 -20.45
CA ASN A 57 9.40 -28.01 -21.56
C ASN A 57 10.39 -26.84 -21.68
N SER A 58 11.23 -26.91 -22.71
CA SER A 58 12.29 -25.91 -22.97
C SER A 58 11.79 -24.50 -23.26
N ARG A 59 10.50 -24.32 -23.49
CA ARG A 59 9.86 -22.98 -23.63
C ARG A 59 9.69 -22.28 -22.28
N ILE A 60 9.70 -23.02 -21.16
CA ILE A 60 9.63 -22.42 -19.83
C ILE A 60 10.99 -21.84 -19.49
N LYS A 61 11.03 -20.54 -19.23
CA LYS A 61 12.25 -19.78 -18.91
C LYS A 61 12.12 -19.10 -17.56
N LYS A 62 13.26 -18.88 -16.87
CA LYS A 62 13.30 -18.03 -15.68
C LYS A 62 13.10 -16.57 -16.08
N GLY A 63 12.59 -15.75 -15.12
CA GLY A 63 12.46 -14.32 -15.30
C GLY A 63 11.30 -13.89 -16.21
N VAL A 64 10.36 -14.78 -16.52
CA VAL A 64 9.11 -14.38 -17.17
C VAL A 64 8.32 -13.48 -16.21
N LYS A 65 7.83 -12.34 -16.70
CA LYS A 65 7.07 -11.37 -15.92
C LYS A 65 5.80 -10.99 -16.69
N PRO A 66 4.69 -10.65 -16.02
CA PRO A 66 3.58 -9.99 -16.70
C PRO A 66 4.05 -8.61 -17.20
N LYS A 67 3.32 -7.99 -18.10
CA LYS A 67 3.58 -6.59 -18.43
C LYS A 67 3.04 -5.68 -17.33
N PRO A 68 3.70 -4.55 -17.04
CA PRO A 68 3.21 -3.56 -16.11
C PRO A 68 1.78 -3.10 -16.45
N TYR A 69 1.01 -2.84 -15.43
CA TYR A 69 -0.30 -2.22 -15.57
C TYR A 69 -0.10 -0.70 -15.51
N GLU A 70 -0.34 -0.01 -16.62
CA GLU A 70 -0.37 1.45 -16.61
C GLU A 70 -1.71 1.90 -16.01
N LEU A 71 -1.65 2.45 -14.81
CA LEU A 71 -2.78 3.12 -14.20
C LEU A 71 -2.48 4.63 -14.24
N ILE A 72 -3.48 5.41 -14.61
CA ILE A 72 -3.40 6.86 -14.57
C ILE A 72 -3.99 7.27 -13.21
N ASP A 73 -3.19 7.91 -12.39
CA ASP A 73 -3.62 8.57 -11.17
C ASP A 73 -3.64 10.07 -11.46
N ASP A 74 -4.84 10.61 -11.62
CA ASP A 74 -5.08 12.01 -11.97
C ASP A 74 -5.38 12.86 -10.72
N ALA A 75 -5.27 12.29 -9.50
CA ALA A 75 -5.54 13.03 -8.29
C ALA A 75 -4.52 14.17 -8.09
N PRO A 76 -4.95 15.36 -7.65
CA PRO A 76 -4.05 16.47 -7.38
C PRO A 76 -2.96 16.10 -6.36
N ILE A 77 -1.78 16.66 -6.57
CA ILE A 77 -0.65 16.56 -5.63
C ILE A 77 -0.65 17.84 -4.79
N PRO A 78 -0.57 17.75 -3.44
CA PRO A 78 -0.55 18.92 -2.58
C PRO A 78 0.56 19.89 -2.93
N ASN A 79 0.25 21.18 -2.89
CA ASN A 79 1.26 22.23 -3.01
C ASN A 79 1.98 22.45 -1.67
N LEU A 80 3.08 21.76 -1.45
CA LEU A 80 3.85 21.81 -0.20
C LEU A 80 4.58 23.15 0.07
N GLN A 81 4.17 24.27 -0.52
CA GLN A 81 4.67 25.60 -0.15
C GLN A 81 4.13 26.08 1.20
N MET A 82 3.91 25.17 2.13
CA MET A 82 3.50 25.45 3.50
C MET A 82 4.60 26.19 4.26
N THR A 83 4.19 27.07 5.17
CA THR A 83 5.17 27.75 6.03
C THR A 83 5.74 26.76 7.06
N ARG A 84 6.98 27.01 7.46
CA ARG A 84 7.83 26.14 8.31
C ARG A 84 7.21 25.71 9.66
N SER A 85 6.07 26.28 10.06
CA SER A 85 5.41 26.06 11.36
C SER A 85 4.05 25.39 11.25
N ASP A 86 3.58 25.16 10.03
CA ASP A 86 2.22 24.67 9.86
C ASP A 86 2.14 23.16 10.04
N THR A 87 1.09 22.72 10.72
CA THR A 87 0.79 21.30 10.88
C THR A 87 0.07 20.83 9.62
N PHE A 88 0.56 19.77 9.00
CA PHE A 88 -0.11 19.07 7.90
C PHE A 88 -1.05 18.03 8.49
N PHE A 89 -2.36 18.25 8.38
CA PHE A 89 -3.35 17.33 8.93
C PHE A 89 -3.63 16.18 7.97
N VAL A 90 -3.64 14.95 8.50
CA VAL A 90 -3.85 13.71 7.75
C VAL A 90 -5.09 13.02 8.29
N PRO A 91 -6.18 12.90 7.52
CA PRO A 91 -7.30 12.07 7.91
C PRO A 91 -6.92 10.60 7.78
N LEU A 92 -7.06 9.82 8.87
CA LEU A 92 -6.75 8.40 8.88
C LEU A 92 -7.97 7.60 9.33
N ILE A 93 -8.51 6.79 8.43
CA ILE A 93 -9.68 5.95 8.68
C ILE A 93 -9.24 4.51 8.95
N LEU A 94 -9.68 3.95 10.07
CA LEU A 94 -9.50 2.55 10.40
C LEU A 94 -10.71 1.75 9.93
N VAL A 95 -10.48 0.66 9.18
CA VAL A 95 -11.55 -0.17 8.64
C VAL A 95 -11.36 -1.64 8.95
N GLU A 96 -12.39 -2.24 9.54
CA GLU A 96 -12.51 -3.68 9.78
C GLU A 96 -13.66 -4.28 8.97
N PHE A 97 -13.81 -5.59 9.02
CA PHE A 97 -14.80 -6.29 8.20
C PHE A 97 -15.81 -7.06 9.07
N PRO A 98 -17.06 -7.31 8.58
CA PRO A 98 -18.08 -8.00 9.35
C PRO A 98 -17.68 -9.40 9.82
N ASP A 99 -16.79 -10.06 9.11
CA ASP A 99 -16.32 -11.42 9.38
C ASP A 99 -14.96 -11.48 10.10
N VAL A 100 -14.22 -10.35 10.16
CA VAL A 100 -12.89 -10.29 10.78
C VAL A 100 -12.71 -8.94 11.46
N SER A 101 -12.56 -8.95 12.79
CA SER A 101 -12.30 -7.73 13.56
C SER A 101 -10.81 -7.40 13.62
N ALA A 102 -10.50 -6.13 13.82
CA ALA A 102 -9.16 -5.65 14.08
C ALA A 102 -8.55 -6.28 15.33
N ILE A 103 -7.22 -6.36 15.37
CA ILE A 103 -6.45 -6.89 16.49
C ILE A 103 -5.93 -5.78 17.39
N TYR A 104 -5.58 -4.64 16.78
CA TYR A 104 -4.98 -3.51 17.50
C TYR A 104 -6.02 -2.44 17.79
N GLU A 105 -5.93 -1.87 18.99
CA GLU A 105 -6.78 -0.75 19.39
C GLU A 105 -6.40 0.53 18.61
N GLN A 106 -7.38 1.40 18.37
CA GLN A 106 -7.17 2.72 17.74
C GLN A 106 -6.01 3.49 18.37
N SER A 107 -5.90 3.49 19.71
CA SER A 107 -4.84 4.19 20.46
C SER A 107 -3.41 3.68 20.16
N GLN A 108 -3.27 2.42 19.76
CA GLN A 108 -1.96 1.85 19.39
C GLN A 108 -1.54 2.37 18.00
N LEU A 109 -2.48 2.46 17.06
CA LEU A 109 -2.26 3.04 15.74
C LEU A 109 -2.04 4.55 15.83
N ASP A 110 -2.80 5.26 16.67
CA ASP A 110 -2.58 6.68 16.93
C ASP A 110 -1.17 6.93 17.50
N SER A 111 -0.72 6.10 18.44
CA SER A 111 0.63 6.20 19.00
C SER A 111 1.70 5.98 17.92
N MET A 112 1.54 4.98 17.05
CA MET A 112 2.45 4.71 15.93
C MET A 112 2.52 5.90 14.96
N MET A 113 1.41 6.56 14.73
CA MET A 113 1.34 7.71 13.81
C MET A 113 1.88 9.00 14.43
N ASN A 114 1.55 9.29 15.69
CA ASN A 114 1.68 10.63 16.26
C ASN A 114 2.64 10.76 17.46
N GLN A 115 2.90 9.67 18.21
CA GLN A 115 3.65 9.76 19.45
C GLN A 115 5.13 10.09 19.21
N LYS A 116 5.59 11.18 19.79
CA LYS A 116 7.03 11.53 19.73
C LYS A 116 7.88 10.49 20.45
N GLY A 117 8.91 10.00 19.78
CA GLY A 117 9.80 8.97 20.32
C GLY A 117 9.13 7.61 20.47
N TYR A 118 8.16 7.31 19.60
CA TYR A 118 7.46 6.03 19.61
C TYR A 118 8.43 4.86 19.48
N THR A 119 8.27 3.88 20.36
CA THR A 119 8.96 2.60 20.31
C THR A 119 7.98 1.49 20.63
N HIS A 120 7.90 0.49 19.79
CA HIS A 120 7.11 -0.70 20.06
C HIS A 120 7.95 -1.74 20.79
N LEU A 121 7.38 -2.42 21.79
CA LEU A 121 8.09 -3.36 22.66
C LEU A 121 8.80 -4.50 21.92
N ASN A 122 8.34 -4.86 20.73
CA ASN A 122 8.83 -6.00 19.97
C ASN A 122 9.68 -5.61 18.75
N TYR A 123 9.94 -4.30 18.53
CA TYR A 123 10.62 -3.80 17.35
C TYR A 123 11.70 -2.78 17.69
N GLU A 124 12.70 -2.76 16.85
CA GLU A 124 13.73 -1.72 16.84
C GLU A 124 13.28 -0.51 16.01
N ASN A 125 12.04 -0.04 16.18
CA ASN A 125 11.60 1.16 15.48
C ASN A 125 12.15 2.43 16.14
N THR A 126 12.46 3.41 15.30
CA THR A 126 13.19 4.64 15.66
C THR A 126 12.30 5.87 15.64
N GLY A 127 11.06 5.75 16.08
CA GLY A 127 10.10 6.83 16.16
C GLY A 127 8.78 6.51 15.47
N SER A 128 7.84 7.45 15.53
CA SER A 128 6.55 7.37 14.88
C SER A 128 6.66 7.81 13.40
N PHE A 129 5.55 7.66 12.66
CA PHE A 129 5.38 8.24 11.33
C PHE A 129 5.65 9.77 11.34
N ARG A 130 5.14 10.48 12.34
CA ARG A 130 5.40 11.90 12.56
C ARG A 130 6.88 12.18 12.76
N ASP A 131 7.57 11.41 13.62
CA ASP A 131 9.00 11.60 13.90
C ASP A 131 9.82 11.42 12.63
N TYR A 132 9.50 10.40 11.83
CA TYR A 132 10.17 10.12 10.57
C TYR A 132 10.09 11.32 9.61
N TYR A 133 8.89 11.84 9.36
CA TYR A 133 8.73 12.98 8.44
C TYR A 133 9.33 14.28 8.97
N GLN A 134 9.30 14.50 10.29
CA GLN A 134 10.00 15.62 10.90
C GLN A 134 11.51 15.50 10.71
N GLU A 135 12.09 14.32 10.87
CA GLU A 135 13.51 14.09 10.73
C GLU A 135 13.97 14.30 9.28
N ILE A 136 13.34 13.64 8.31
CA ILE A 136 13.73 13.73 6.90
C ILE A 136 13.53 15.12 6.29
N SER A 137 12.62 15.91 6.85
CA SER A 137 12.38 17.31 6.45
C SER A 137 13.18 18.34 7.23
N TYR A 138 14.09 17.91 8.10
CA TYR A 138 14.84 18.80 9.00
C TYR A 138 13.92 19.67 9.86
N GLY A 139 12.79 19.09 10.31
CA GLY A 139 11.78 19.75 11.13
C GLY A 139 10.89 20.76 10.38
N GLN A 140 10.89 20.72 9.05
CA GLN A 140 10.11 21.65 8.22
C GLN A 140 8.70 21.14 7.88
N PHE A 141 8.47 19.84 7.98
CA PHE A 141 7.20 19.20 7.72
C PHE A 141 6.72 18.46 8.97
N LEU A 142 5.52 18.78 9.42
CA LEU A 142 4.92 18.27 10.64
C LEU A 142 3.58 17.60 10.33
N PRO A 143 3.55 16.31 9.93
CA PRO A 143 2.29 15.61 9.78
C PRO A 143 1.67 15.32 11.15
N LYS A 144 0.35 15.42 11.21
CA LYS A 144 -0.47 15.02 12.35
C LYS A 144 -1.66 14.23 11.85
N SER A 145 -1.71 12.97 12.19
CA SER A 145 -2.79 12.08 11.79
C SER A 145 -3.95 12.18 12.80
N ASP A 146 -5.16 12.41 12.31
CA ASP A 146 -6.37 12.27 13.10
C ASP A 146 -6.95 10.87 12.83
N VAL A 147 -6.70 9.95 13.76
CA VAL A 147 -7.02 8.52 13.63
C VAL A 147 -8.44 8.27 14.12
N SER A 148 -9.31 7.74 13.24
CA SER A 148 -10.69 7.42 13.58
C SER A 148 -10.80 6.21 14.51
N GLU A 149 -11.97 5.98 15.08
CA GLU A 149 -12.35 4.66 15.57
C GLU A 149 -12.45 3.66 14.40
N TRP A 150 -12.51 2.36 14.70
CA TRP A 150 -12.70 1.33 13.69
C TRP A 150 -14.12 1.38 13.11
N PHE A 151 -14.21 1.54 11.78
CA PHE A 151 -15.46 1.42 11.03
C PHE A 151 -15.59 0.04 10.41
N THR A 152 -16.77 -0.56 10.52
CA THR A 152 -17.05 -1.84 9.89
C THR A 152 -17.47 -1.65 8.44
N ALA A 153 -16.76 -2.27 7.51
CA ALA A 153 -17.05 -2.24 6.08
C ALA A 153 -18.41 -2.91 5.75
N PRO A 154 -19.09 -2.54 4.64
CA PRO A 154 -20.36 -3.15 4.24
C PRO A 154 -20.29 -4.65 3.90
N PHE A 155 -19.15 -5.15 3.43
CA PHE A 155 -18.96 -6.54 2.99
C PHE A 155 -17.78 -7.19 3.71
N ASN A 156 -17.73 -8.53 3.63
CA ASN A 156 -16.68 -9.35 4.22
C ASN A 156 -15.31 -9.04 3.60
N HIS A 157 -14.25 -9.34 4.34
CA HIS A 157 -12.86 -9.10 3.99
C HIS A 157 -12.50 -9.54 2.56
N ASP A 158 -12.74 -10.81 2.21
CA ASP A 158 -12.35 -11.37 0.91
C ASP A 158 -13.07 -10.70 -0.29
N TYR A 159 -14.18 -10.00 -0.04
CA TYR A 159 -14.85 -9.23 -1.09
C TYR A 159 -13.97 -8.13 -1.65
N TYR A 160 -13.13 -7.53 -0.82
CA TYR A 160 -12.26 -6.40 -1.18
C TYR A 160 -10.85 -6.81 -1.59
N GLY A 161 -10.52 -8.11 -1.47
CA GLY A 161 -9.18 -8.61 -1.76
C GLY A 161 -8.66 -8.24 -3.15
N TYR A 162 -7.36 -8.14 -3.28
CA TYR A 162 -6.66 -7.77 -4.51
C TYR A 162 -7.09 -8.60 -5.73
N ASN A 163 -7.36 -9.90 -5.53
CA ASN A 163 -7.85 -10.81 -6.57
C ASN A 163 -9.21 -10.39 -7.19
N ASN A 164 -9.95 -9.49 -6.55
CA ASN A 164 -11.24 -8.95 -7.00
C ASN A 164 -11.12 -7.58 -7.70
N GLY A 165 -9.92 -7.02 -7.73
CA GLY A 165 -9.57 -5.78 -8.41
C GLY A 165 -9.90 -4.50 -7.63
N TYR A 166 -9.22 -3.43 -7.98
CA TYR A 166 -9.24 -2.14 -7.27
C TYR A 166 -10.59 -1.44 -7.23
N GLN A 167 -11.52 -1.75 -8.12
CA GLN A 167 -12.85 -1.10 -8.10
C GLN A 167 -13.60 -1.35 -6.79
N ARG A 168 -13.43 -2.53 -6.19
CA ARG A 168 -14.04 -2.84 -4.89
C ARG A 168 -13.34 -2.12 -3.74
N VAL A 169 -12.02 -1.96 -3.81
CA VAL A 169 -11.28 -1.17 -2.83
C VAL A 169 -11.66 0.30 -2.91
N ARG A 170 -11.79 0.87 -4.12
CA ARG A 170 -12.28 2.25 -4.29
C ARG A 170 -13.69 2.44 -3.73
N GLN A 171 -14.57 1.45 -3.89
CA GLN A 171 -15.89 1.48 -3.28
C GLN A 171 -15.80 1.43 -1.75
N LEU A 172 -14.91 0.57 -1.18
CA LEU A 172 -14.63 0.54 0.25
C LEU A 172 -14.24 1.92 0.78
N VAL A 173 -13.25 2.57 0.13
CA VAL A 173 -12.80 3.90 0.52
C VAL A 173 -13.96 4.90 0.50
N ARG A 174 -14.79 4.88 -0.57
CA ARG A 174 -15.95 5.74 -0.67
C ARG A 174 -16.96 5.49 0.45
N ASP A 175 -17.29 4.24 0.76
CA ASP A 175 -18.21 3.87 1.83
C ASP A 175 -17.69 4.32 3.20
N MET A 176 -16.37 4.27 3.42
CA MET A 176 -15.74 4.74 4.66
C MET A 176 -15.74 6.27 4.76
N VAL A 177 -15.49 6.98 3.67
CA VAL A 177 -15.63 8.44 3.60
C VAL A 177 -17.06 8.88 3.94
N ASP A 178 -18.06 8.22 3.34
CA ASP A 178 -19.47 8.53 3.62
C ASP A 178 -19.85 8.22 5.08
N SER A 179 -19.28 7.15 5.66
CA SER A 179 -19.51 6.82 7.07
C SER A 179 -18.91 7.84 8.01
N LEU A 180 -17.73 8.36 7.68
CA LEU A 180 -17.05 9.38 8.47
C LEU A 180 -17.79 10.72 8.37
N GLU A 181 -18.31 11.10 7.18
CA GLU A 181 -19.17 12.26 6.96
C GLU A 181 -20.41 12.20 7.84
N ILE A 182 -21.11 11.06 7.88
CA ILE A 182 -22.30 10.87 8.73
C ILE A 182 -21.98 11.09 10.22
N SER A 183 -20.75 10.83 10.65
CA SER A 183 -20.30 11.10 12.02
C SER A 183 -20.07 12.59 12.33
N GLY A 184 -20.17 13.47 11.34
CA GLY A 184 -19.94 14.91 11.46
C GLY A 184 -18.48 15.31 11.37
N PHE A 185 -17.71 14.59 10.56
CA PHE A 185 -16.29 14.87 10.32
C PHE A 185 -16.13 16.13 9.47
N ASP A 186 -15.20 17.01 9.83
CA ASP A 186 -14.90 18.26 9.12
C ASP A 186 -13.77 18.03 8.10
N TRP A 187 -14.13 17.82 6.83
CA TRP A 187 -13.21 17.56 5.75
C TRP A 187 -12.38 18.78 5.33
N MET A 188 -12.91 20.00 5.52
CA MET A 188 -12.20 21.25 5.17
C MET A 188 -10.86 21.37 5.91
N LYS A 189 -10.74 20.79 7.10
CA LYS A 189 -9.51 20.76 7.89
C LYS A 189 -8.33 20.11 7.15
N TYR A 190 -8.58 19.24 6.18
CA TYR A 190 -7.60 18.41 5.50
C TYR A 190 -7.27 18.87 4.07
N ASP A 191 -7.80 20.02 3.69
CA ASP A 191 -7.33 20.81 2.55
C ASP A 191 -6.20 21.73 3.07
N ASN A 192 -5.00 21.18 3.18
CA ASN A 192 -3.88 21.85 3.85
C ASN A 192 -3.28 22.98 3.02
N ASP A 193 -3.45 22.97 1.71
CA ASP A 193 -2.89 23.99 0.81
C ASP A 193 -3.96 24.93 0.22
N GLY A 194 -5.25 24.67 0.47
CA GLY A 194 -6.38 25.49 0.06
C GLY A 194 -6.74 25.34 -1.42
N ASP A 195 -6.43 24.20 -2.04
CA ASP A 195 -6.71 23.94 -3.44
C ASP A 195 -8.12 23.37 -3.70
N GLY A 196 -8.86 23.07 -2.63
CA GLY A 196 -10.22 22.51 -2.67
C GLY A 196 -10.25 20.98 -2.71
N TYR A 197 -9.12 20.31 -2.43
CA TYR A 197 -9.03 18.87 -2.31
C TYR A 197 -8.53 18.45 -0.92
N VAL A 198 -8.98 17.27 -0.46
CA VAL A 198 -8.44 16.66 0.74
C VAL A 198 -7.09 16.05 0.42
N ASP A 199 -6.07 16.46 1.19
CA ASP A 199 -4.72 15.94 1.06
C ASP A 199 -4.54 14.63 1.83
N ALA A 200 -3.87 13.66 1.18
CA ALA A 200 -3.29 12.47 1.80
C ALA A 200 -4.24 11.66 2.71
N LEU A 201 -5.52 11.48 2.30
CA LEU A 201 -6.43 10.55 2.98
C LEU A 201 -5.74 9.19 3.11
N THR A 202 -5.62 8.71 4.34
CA THR A 202 -4.97 7.44 4.67
C THR A 202 -6.00 6.47 5.23
N LEU A 203 -5.94 5.22 4.80
CA LEU A 203 -6.74 4.15 5.38
C LEU A 203 -5.81 3.03 5.90
N ILE A 204 -6.21 2.44 7.02
CA ILE A 204 -5.63 1.20 7.53
C ILE A 204 -6.75 0.17 7.60
N HIS A 205 -6.61 -0.90 6.80
CA HIS A 205 -7.56 -2.02 6.82
C HIS A 205 -7.10 -3.10 7.79
N GLN A 206 -8.06 -3.79 8.40
CA GLN A 206 -7.83 -4.94 9.26
C GLN A 206 -6.99 -6.00 8.54
N GLY A 207 -6.08 -6.64 9.28
CA GLY A 207 -5.30 -7.78 8.82
C GLY A 207 -4.05 -7.43 8.02
N PRO A 208 -3.40 -8.45 7.44
CA PRO A 208 -2.18 -8.29 6.64
C PRO A 208 -2.47 -7.77 5.24
N GLY A 209 -1.45 -7.21 4.60
CA GLY A 209 -1.50 -6.82 3.20
C GLY A 209 -1.30 -7.99 2.23
N ALA A 210 -1.81 -7.85 0.99
CA ALA A 210 -1.62 -8.85 -0.06
C ALA A 210 -0.14 -9.03 -0.46
N GLU A 211 0.70 -8.06 -0.18
CA GLU A 211 2.16 -8.12 -0.35
C GLU A 211 2.82 -9.22 0.48
N GLU A 212 2.17 -9.71 1.54
CA GLU A 212 2.63 -10.87 2.32
C GLU A 212 2.31 -12.22 1.67
N GLY A 213 1.60 -12.25 0.55
CA GLY A 213 1.44 -13.44 -0.29
C GLY A 213 0.01 -13.96 -0.44
N ASP A 214 -0.97 -13.40 0.29
CA ASP A 214 -2.37 -13.79 0.17
C ASP A 214 -3.16 -12.73 -0.61
N GLN A 215 -3.61 -13.10 -1.81
CA GLN A 215 -4.36 -12.24 -2.72
C GLN A 215 -5.81 -12.00 -2.29
N THR A 216 -6.28 -12.63 -1.23
CA THR A 216 -7.58 -12.32 -0.62
C THR A 216 -7.50 -11.07 0.25
N ASN A 217 -6.30 -10.63 0.62
CA ASN A 217 -6.05 -9.37 1.30
C ASN A 217 -6.03 -8.19 0.31
N ILE A 218 -6.08 -6.98 0.85
CA ILE A 218 -5.90 -5.74 0.10
C ILE A 218 -4.40 -5.45 0.01
N TRP A 219 -3.90 -5.02 -1.15
CA TRP A 219 -2.52 -4.59 -1.34
C TRP A 219 -2.34 -3.14 -0.89
N SER A 220 -1.21 -2.81 -0.23
CA SER A 220 -0.85 -1.42 0.06
C SER A 220 -0.67 -0.63 -1.23
N HIS A 221 -1.28 0.55 -1.33
CA HIS A 221 -1.20 1.38 -2.53
C HIS A 221 -1.69 2.81 -2.29
N LYS A 222 -1.20 3.75 -3.10
CA LYS A 222 -1.80 5.07 -3.30
C LYS A 222 -2.63 5.07 -4.60
N TRP A 223 -3.82 5.65 -4.55
CA TRP A 223 -4.71 5.74 -5.71
C TRP A 223 -5.69 6.92 -5.62
N SER A 224 -6.56 7.02 -6.64
CA SER A 224 -7.69 7.96 -6.68
C SER A 224 -9.04 7.27 -6.74
N LEU A 225 -10.07 7.92 -6.19
CA LEU A 225 -11.46 7.51 -6.30
C LEU A 225 -11.99 7.71 -7.73
N GLY A 226 -11.51 8.72 -8.46
CA GLY A 226 -11.91 9.03 -9.82
C GLY A 226 -13.43 9.29 -9.93
N ASN A 227 -14.16 8.44 -10.62
CA ASN A 227 -15.63 8.58 -10.76
C ASN A 227 -16.41 8.35 -9.45
N LEU A 228 -15.76 7.92 -8.38
CA LEU A 228 -16.32 7.81 -7.03
C LEU A 228 -15.93 8.97 -6.13
N ALA A 229 -15.16 9.94 -6.62
CA ALA A 229 -14.81 11.14 -5.87
C ALA A 229 -16.07 11.89 -5.38
N VAL A 230 -15.97 12.53 -4.22
CA VAL A 230 -17.09 13.21 -3.58
C VAL A 230 -16.64 14.51 -2.97
N THR A 231 -17.57 15.48 -2.89
CA THR A 231 -17.32 16.77 -2.24
C THR A 231 -18.16 16.86 -0.98
N TYR A 232 -17.48 17.07 0.17
CA TYR A 232 -18.06 17.37 1.46
C TYR A 232 -17.40 18.62 2.02
N ASP A 233 -18.09 19.44 2.78
CA ASP A 233 -17.61 20.69 3.38
C ASP A 233 -16.92 21.66 2.41
N GLY A 234 -17.23 21.53 1.11
CA GLY A 234 -16.64 22.37 0.06
C GLY A 234 -15.31 21.88 -0.49
N VAL A 235 -14.78 20.76 -0.01
CA VAL A 235 -13.54 20.12 -0.50
C VAL A 235 -13.81 18.76 -1.12
N THR A 236 -13.04 18.40 -2.11
CA THR A 236 -13.18 17.13 -2.86
C THR A 236 -12.26 16.06 -2.30
N ILE A 237 -12.82 14.91 -1.98
CA ILE A 237 -12.09 13.70 -1.56
C ILE A 237 -11.91 12.82 -2.79
N ASP A 238 -10.67 12.63 -3.24
CA ASP A 238 -10.32 11.82 -4.41
C ASP A 238 -9.08 10.96 -4.18
N SER A 239 -7.97 11.57 -3.77
CA SER A 239 -6.71 10.87 -3.48
C SER A 239 -6.77 10.11 -2.17
N TYR A 240 -6.28 8.87 -2.15
CA TYR A 240 -6.15 8.08 -0.91
C TYR A 240 -4.94 7.16 -0.96
N ASN A 241 -4.46 6.75 0.22
CA ASN A 241 -3.55 5.62 0.35
C ASN A 241 -4.12 4.57 1.31
N MET A 242 -3.85 3.30 1.02
CA MET A 242 -4.37 2.13 1.74
C MET A 242 -3.20 1.32 2.29
N ASN A 243 -3.28 0.93 3.55
CA ASN A 243 -2.24 0.19 4.25
C ASN A 243 -2.87 -0.91 5.14
N PRO A 244 -2.13 -1.98 5.48
CA PRO A 244 -2.63 -3.02 6.37
C PRO A 244 -2.47 -2.63 7.85
N GLU A 245 -3.24 -3.27 8.72
CA GLU A 245 -3.05 -3.23 10.18
C GLU A 245 -1.84 -4.06 10.61
N ILE A 246 -1.59 -5.17 9.90
CA ILE A 246 -0.62 -6.19 10.29
C ILE A 246 0.48 -6.31 9.24
N GLN A 247 1.72 -6.41 9.71
CA GLN A 247 2.89 -6.75 8.90
C GLN A 247 3.74 -7.78 9.65
N ASN A 248 4.08 -8.89 8.97
CA ASN A 248 4.85 -9.99 9.56
C ASN A 248 4.28 -10.49 10.91
N GLY A 249 2.95 -10.54 11.02
CA GLY A 249 2.23 -11.00 12.22
C GLY A 249 2.20 -10.02 13.39
N ASN A 250 2.55 -8.76 13.18
CA ASN A 250 2.59 -7.72 14.22
C ASN A 250 1.92 -6.44 13.70
N ILE A 251 1.76 -5.42 14.56
CA ILE A 251 1.29 -4.10 14.10
C ILE A 251 2.15 -3.64 12.92
N VAL A 252 1.52 -3.05 11.91
CA VAL A 252 2.23 -2.56 10.73
C VAL A 252 3.38 -1.62 11.11
N ALA A 253 4.50 -1.73 10.42
CA ALA A 253 5.62 -0.80 10.56
C ALA A 253 5.39 0.45 9.70
N ILE A 254 5.99 1.58 10.09
CA ILE A 254 5.77 2.87 9.42
C ILE A 254 6.33 2.94 7.99
N GLY A 255 7.16 1.99 7.57
CA GLY A 255 7.88 2.09 6.30
C GLY A 255 7.00 2.07 5.06
N VAL A 256 6.03 1.16 4.99
CA VAL A 256 5.06 1.11 3.88
C VAL A 256 4.14 2.33 3.95
N LEU A 257 3.61 2.65 5.14
CA LEU A 257 2.82 3.88 5.37
C LEU A 257 3.55 5.14 4.87
N ALA A 258 4.83 5.27 5.20
CA ALA A 258 5.64 6.40 4.75
C ALA A 258 5.85 6.40 3.22
N HIS A 259 6.01 5.24 2.60
CA HIS A 259 6.13 5.11 1.15
C HIS A 259 4.84 5.57 0.44
N GLU A 260 3.68 5.02 0.81
CA GLU A 260 2.40 5.36 0.20
C GLU A 260 2.02 6.83 0.45
N PHE A 261 2.32 7.35 1.63
CA PHE A 261 2.16 8.76 1.92
C PHE A 261 3.13 9.63 1.10
N GLY A 262 4.34 9.15 0.82
CA GLY A 262 5.29 9.81 -0.08
C GLY A 262 4.70 10.03 -1.47
N HIS A 263 3.93 9.06 -1.99
CA HIS A 263 3.17 9.25 -3.23
C HIS A 263 2.12 10.34 -3.11
N SER A 264 1.43 10.43 -1.97
CA SER A 264 0.47 11.53 -1.72
C SER A 264 1.15 12.90 -1.71
N LEU A 265 2.45 12.96 -1.38
CA LEU A 265 3.27 14.18 -1.49
C LEU A 265 3.92 14.38 -2.87
N GLY A 266 3.59 13.54 -3.86
CA GLY A 266 4.09 13.64 -5.23
C GLY A 266 5.42 12.95 -5.50
N LEU A 267 5.95 12.15 -4.58
CA LEU A 267 7.18 11.41 -4.82
C LEU A 267 6.88 10.20 -5.72
N PRO A 268 7.58 10.01 -6.84
CA PRO A 268 7.39 8.83 -7.69
C PRO A 268 8.12 7.61 -7.14
N ASP A 269 7.70 6.41 -7.58
CA ASP A 269 8.46 5.20 -7.36
C ASP A 269 9.86 5.30 -8.00
N LEU A 270 10.85 4.85 -7.25
CA LEU A 270 12.26 4.80 -7.67
C LEU A 270 12.80 3.37 -7.74
N TYR A 271 11.95 2.35 -7.62
CA TYR A 271 12.30 1.00 -8.02
C TYR A 271 12.11 0.84 -9.53
N ASP A 272 12.77 -0.15 -10.08
CA ASP A 272 12.65 -0.46 -11.51
C ASP A 272 11.36 -1.23 -11.76
N THR A 273 10.38 -0.58 -12.40
CA THR A 273 9.04 -1.14 -12.63
C THR A 273 9.03 -2.33 -13.59
N ASP A 274 10.05 -2.48 -14.44
CA ASP A 274 10.20 -3.67 -15.29
C ASP A 274 11.10 -4.73 -14.62
N TYR A 275 11.69 -4.42 -13.47
CA TYR A 275 12.56 -5.30 -12.66
C TYR A 275 13.79 -5.81 -13.43
N SER A 276 14.29 -5.06 -14.41
CA SER A 276 15.56 -5.34 -15.09
C SER A 276 16.76 -5.00 -14.23
N SER A 277 16.56 -4.11 -13.25
CA SER A 277 17.55 -3.66 -12.28
C SER A 277 16.98 -3.63 -10.85
N THR A 278 17.69 -3.04 -9.90
CA THR A 278 17.20 -2.77 -8.52
C THR A 278 16.65 -1.35 -8.35
N GLY A 279 16.69 -0.52 -9.40
CA GLY A 279 16.39 0.91 -9.27
C GLY A 279 17.23 1.57 -8.18
N ALA A 280 16.68 2.48 -7.41
CA ALA A 280 17.34 3.09 -6.25
C ALA A 280 17.60 2.09 -5.11
N GLY A 281 16.97 0.91 -5.16
CA GLY A 281 17.15 -0.16 -4.18
C GLY A 281 16.86 0.30 -2.75
N LYS A 282 17.72 -0.10 -1.81
CA LYS A 282 17.58 0.26 -0.39
C LYS A 282 17.96 1.70 -0.07
N LEU A 283 18.39 2.49 -1.04
CA LEU A 283 18.88 3.86 -0.81
C LEU A 283 17.75 4.90 -0.81
N SER A 284 16.52 4.52 -1.05
CA SER A 284 15.37 5.42 -1.08
C SER A 284 14.14 4.83 -0.43
N LEU A 285 13.41 5.65 0.33
CA LEU A 285 12.05 5.35 0.79
C LEU A 285 11.15 4.88 -0.37
N MET A 286 11.24 5.60 -1.51
CA MET A 286 10.41 5.34 -2.70
C MET A 286 10.90 4.15 -3.53
N ALA A 287 11.66 3.25 -2.91
CA ALA A 287 12.07 1.96 -3.43
C ALA A 287 12.14 0.95 -2.28
N SER A 288 13.05 -0.02 -2.30
CA SER A 288 13.17 -1.03 -1.23
C SER A 288 13.63 -0.45 0.14
N GLY A 289 13.89 0.84 0.22
CA GLY A 289 14.25 1.53 1.47
C GLY A 289 13.09 1.65 2.45
N SER A 290 11.84 1.56 2.00
CA SER A 290 10.66 1.44 2.87
C SER A 290 10.72 0.21 3.79
N TRP A 291 11.40 -0.83 3.37
CA TRP A 291 11.60 -2.09 4.13
C TRP A 291 12.84 -2.09 5.03
N GLY A 292 13.44 -0.93 5.30
CA GLY A 292 14.56 -0.82 6.24
C GLY A 292 14.21 -1.38 7.62
N THR A 293 15.01 -2.32 8.15
CA THR A 293 14.72 -3.05 9.41
C THR A 293 13.29 -3.61 9.43
N SER A 294 12.89 -4.30 8.34
CA SER A 294 11.54 -4.83 8.16
C SER A 294 10.43 -3.74 8.21
N GLY A 295 10.73 -2.54 7.73
CA GLY A 295 9.83 -1.39 7.73
C GLY A 295 9.87 -0.51 8.98
N ASN A 296 10.55 -0.94 10.04
CA ASN A 296 10.59 -0.19 11.31
C ASN A 296 11.51 1.05 11.28
N THR A 297 12.46 1.07 10.37
CA THR A 297 13.41 2.18 10.17
C THR A 297 13.54 2.43 8.67
N PRO A 298 12.55 3.05 8.03
CA PRO A 298 12.63 3.35 6.60
C PRO A 298 13.77 4.31 6.31
N TRP A 299 14.38 4.14 5.13
CA TRP A 299 15.44 5.01 4.66
C TRP A 299 14.88 6.36 4.19
N TYR A 300 15.72 7.36 4.10
CA TYR A 300 15.32 8.68 3.61
C TYR A 300 14.92 8.60 2.13
N PRO A 301 14.01 9.46 1.66
CA PRO A 301 13.81 9.64 0.23
C PRO A 301 15.11 10.13 -0.38
N SER A 302 15.48 9.59 -1.53
CA SER A 302 16.64 10.12 -2.27
C SER A 302 16.30 11.52 -2.78
N SER A 303 17.28 12.42 -2.78
CA SER A 303 17.17 13.69 -3.51
C SER A 303 16.96 13.39 -5.01
N MET A 304 15.87 13.89 -5.57
CA MET A 304 15.68 13.91 -7.02
C MET A 304 16.51 15.02 -7.66
#